data_ca0f88d15ac37ec3fca10eec5a074183
#
_entry.id   ca0f88d15ac37ec3fca10eec5a074183
#
_cell.length_a   1.000
_cell.length_b   1.000
_cell.length_c   1.000
_cell.angle_alpha   90.00
_cell.angle_beta   90.00
_cell.angle_gamma   90.00
#
_symmetry.space_group_name_H-M   'P 1'
#
loop_
_entity.id
_entity.type
_entity.pdbx_description
1 polymer ?
#
loop_
_entity_poly.entity_id
_entity_poly.type
_entity_poly.pdbx_seq_one_letter_code
_entity_poly.pdbx_strand_id
1 'polypeptide(L)'
;MKVNIAEFIISAVGPDQYPDDSLPEVALAGRSNVGKSSLINRMINRKNLARTSSTPGKTQHMNYYRINEDSMYFVDFPGYGYAKVSKTQRAVWGKMVEKYLSERDTLKLVLLIVDLRHSPTSNDKMMFDWLKHYDLPMCVVATKADNIPKTRWQKHIKTMKQELGVLPGDNFIPFSSEIGLGKDELWGLIDGYIRPSENESPDSEDAEMIANESQQEESTEA
;
A
#
# COMPACT_ATOMS: atom_id res chain seq x y z
N MET A 1 2.96 13.45 5.95
CA MET A 1 2.39 14.32 4.85
C MET A 1 1.19 15.12 5.32
N LYS A 2 1.04 16.40 4.88
CA LYS A 2 -0.19 17.20 5.06
C LYS A 2 -1.01 17.12 3.76
N VAL A 3 -2.26 16.67 3.85
CA VAL A 3 -3.18 16.59 2.71
C VAL A 3 -3.99 17.87 2.63
N ASN A 4 -3.78 18.63 1.55
CA ASN A 4 -4.53 19.85 1.25
C ASN A 4 -5.67 19.55 0.26
N ILE A 5 -5.37 18.81 -0.80
CA ILE A 5 -6.29 18.44 -1.88
C ILE A 5 -6.34 16.90 -1.99
N ALA A 6 -7.50 16.36 -2.23
CA ALA A 6 -7.68 14.96 -2.57
C ALA A 6 -8.89 14.82 -3.51
N GLU A 7 -8.70 14.14 -4.62
CA GLU A 7 -9.69 13.99 -5.70
C GLU A 7 -9.83 12.55 -6.15
N PHE A 8 -11.05 12.13 -6.46
CA PHE A 8 -11.29 10.89 -7.19
C PHE A 8 -11.02 11.15 -8.68
N ILE A 9 -10.16 10.34 -9.29
CA ILE A 9 -9.75 10.51 -10.69
C ILE A 9 -10.51 9.56 -11.61
N ILE A 10 -10.39 8.24 -11.36
CA ILE A 10 -10.98 7.23 -12.24
C ILE A 10 -11.24 5.92 -11.50
N SER A 11 -12.21 5.14 -12.03
CA SER A 11 -12.39 3.71 -11.73
C SER A 11 -11.86 2.91 -12.93
N ALA A 12 -10.64 2.39 -12.84
CA ALA A 12 -9.97 1.67 -13.91
C ALA A 12 -10.26 0.17 -13.88
N VAL A 13 -10.43 -0.44 -15.05
CA VAL A 13 -10.62 -1.88 -15.26
C VAL A 13 -9.43 -2.56 -15.95
N GLY A 14 -8.46 -1.79 -16.42
CA GLY A 14 -7.29 -2.29 -17.12
C GLY A 14 -6.19 -1.23 -17.27
N PRO A 15 -4.99 -1.65 -17.71
CA PRO A 15 -3.81 -0.78 -17.80
C PRO A 15 -3.96 0.45 -18.68
N ASP A 16 -4.79 0.36 -19.72
CA ASP A 16 -5.11 1.46 -20.65
C ASP A 16 -5.85 2.63 -20.01
N GLN A 17 -6.36 2.43 -18.79
CA GLN A 17 -7.09 3.44 -18.01
C GLN A 17 -6.31 3.96 -16.80
N TYR A 18 -5.12 3.41 -16.55
CA TYR A 18 -4.31 3.88 -15.44
C TYR A 18 -3.75 5.28 -15.73
N PRO A 19 -3.63 6.15 -14.71
CA PRO A 19 -2.92 7.42 -14.89
C PRO A 19 -1.50 7.21 -15.43
N ASP A 20 -1.06 8.08 -16.34
CA ASP A 20 0.25 8.02 -17.02
C ASP A 20 1.22 9.14 -16.61
N ASP A 21 0.87 9.87 -15.56
CA ASP A 21 1.64 11.01 -15.01
C ASP A 21 2.84 10.62 -14.14
N SER A 22 3.16 9.34 -14.07
CA SER A 22 4.31 8.78 -13.31
C SER A 22 4.33 9.10 -11.81
N LEU A 23 3.22 9.55 -11.22
CA LEU A 23 3.13 9.77 -9.79
C LEU A 23 3.21 8.45 -9.02
N PRO A 24 3.90 8.43 -7.85
CA PRO A 24 3.98 7.22 -7.03
C PRO A 24 2.59 6.76 -6.57
N GLU A 25 2.41 5.46 -6.56
CA GLU A 25 1.15 4.82 -6.18
C GLU A 25 1.29 4.00 -4.90
N VAL A 26 0.28 4.12 -4.02
CA VAL A 26 0.12 3.30 -2.82
C VAL A 26 -1.18 2.52 -2.95
N ALA A 27 -1.07 1.21 -3.14
CA ALA A 27 -2.21 0.33 -3.34
C ALA A 27 -2.81 -0.13 -2.00
N LEU A 28 -4.14 -0.23 -1.93
CA LEU A 28 -4.86 -0.74 -0.77
C LEU A 28 -5.58 -2.05 -1.13
N ALA A 29 -5.07 -3.15 -0.61
CA ALA A 29 -5.66 -4.48 -0.75
C ALA A 29 -6.33 -4.91 0.57
N GLY A 30 -7.46 -5.60 0.49
CA GLY A 30 -8.15 -6.08 1.68
C GLY A 30 -9.56 -6.57 1.36
N ARG A 31 -10.16 -7.30 2.30
CA ARG A 31 -11.52 -7.83 2.13
C ARG A 31 -12.57 -6.72 2.03
N SER A 32 -13.73 -7.07 1.48
CA SER A 32 -14.91 -6.21 1.57
C SER A 32 -15.24 -5.91 3.04
N ASN A 33 -15.59 -4.66 3.34
CA ASN A 33 -15.95 -4.17 4.68
C ASN A 33 -14.83 -4.27 5.75
N VAL A 34 -13.59 -4.45 5.35
CA VAL A 34 -12.44 -4.46 6.27
C VAL A 34 -12.09 -3.07 6.78
N GLY A 35 -12.51 -2.00 6.07
CA GLY A 35 -12.29 -0.61 6.45
C GLY A 35 -11.40 0.19 5.48
N LYS A 36 -11.14 -0.32 4.24
CA LYS A 36 -10.32 0.38 3.24
C LYS A 36 -10.78 1.82 2.97
N SER A 37 -12.03 2.00 2.56
CA SER A 37 -12.57 3.35 2.26
C SER A 37 -12.60 4.26 3.49
N SER A 38 -12.84 3.72 4.70
CA SER A 38 -12.77 4.49 5.95
C SER A 38 -11.34 4.93 6.25
N LEU A 39 -10.36 4.05 6.00
CA LEU A 39 -8.93 4.36 6.12
C LEU A 39 -8.55 5.47 5.15
N ILE A 40 -8.86 5.34 3.85
CA ILE A 40 -8.59 6.39 2.85
C ILE A 40 -9.18 7.71 3.32
N ASN A 41 -10.47 7.76 3.64
CA ASN A 41 -11.16 8.98 4.07
C ASN A 41 -10.50 9.60 5.31
N ARG A 42 -10.05 8.77 6.26
CA ARG A 42 -9.34 9.23 7.46
C ARG A 42 -7.96 9.78 7.15
N MET A 43 -7.21 9.11 6.28
CA MET A 43 -5.88 9.55 5.85
C MET A 43 -5.95 10.93 5.17
N ILE A 44 -6.90 11.11 4.26
CA ILE A 44 -7.05 12.35 3.48
C ILE A 44 -7.90 13.44 4.16
N ASN A 45 -8.38 13.23 5.39
CA ASN A 45 -9.26 14.15 6.10
C ASN A 45 -10.55 14.52 5.33
N ARG A 46 -11.13 13.57 4.62
CA ARG A 46 -12.43 13.71 3.92
C ARG A 46 -13.43 12.70 4.45
N LYS A 47 -14.72 13.05 4.47
CA LYS A 47 -15.74 12.16 5.04
C LYS A 47 -16.26 11.12 4.04
N ASN A 48 -16.31 11.41 2.75
CA ASN A 48 -17.01 10.58 1.77
C ASN A 48 -16.35 10.56 0.37
N LEU A 49 -15.06 10.86 0.23
CA LEU A 49 -14.41 10.79 -1.08
C LEU A 49 -14.31 9.34 -1.54
N ALA A 50 -13.74 8.47 -0.71
CA ALA A 50 -13.81 7.04 -0.93
C ALA A 50 -15.17 6.53 -0.41
N ARG A 51 -16.00 6.02 -1.32
CA ARG A 51 -17.34 5.56 -0.98
C ARG A 51 -17.28 4.28 -0.17
N THR A 52 -17.84 4.31 1.04
CA THR A 52 -18.08 3.11 1.83
C THR A 52 -19.32 2.43 1.25
N SER A 53 -19.15 1.46 0.37
CA SER A 53 -20.27 0.69 -0.17
C SER A 53 -20.67 -0.40 0.81
N SER A 54 -21.90 -0.34 1.31
CA SER A 54 -22.53 -1.46 2.01
C SER A 54 -23.10 -2.51 1.04
N THR A 55 -23.15 -2.20 -0.28
CA THR A 55 -23.65 -3.11 -1.31
C THR A 55 -22.46 -3.84 -1.92
N PRO A 56 -22.30 -5.12 -1.61
CA PRO A 56 -21.19 -5.94 -2.06
C PRO A 56 -21.32 -6.27 -3.57
N GLY A 57 -20.20 -6.39 -4.27
CA GLY A 57 -20.14 -6.84 -5.66
C GLY A 57 -20.25 -5.73 -6.72
N LYS A 58 -20.32 -4.45 -6.36
CA LYS A 58 -20.40 -3.34 -7.32
C LYS A 58 -19.04 -2.85 -7.85
N THR A 59 -17.95 -3.09 -7.15
CA THR A 59 -16.65 -2.52 -7.53
C THR A 59 -15.71 -3.64 -7.95
N GLN A 60 -15.65 -3.89 -9.25
CA GLN A 60 -14.61 -4.70 -9.90
C GLN A 60 -13.51 -3.82 -10.49
N HIS A 61 -13.41 -2.58 -10.02
CA HIS A 61 -12.54 -1.55 -10.56
C HIS A 61 -11.53 -1.10 -9.52
N MET A 62 -10.35 -0.69 -9.95
CA MET A 62 -9.38 0.01 -9.14
C MET A 62 -9.73 1.49 -9.11
N ASN A 63 -9.93 2.04 -7.92
CA ASN A 63 -10.28 3.46 -7.77
C ASN A 63 -9.03 4.27 -7.44
N TYR A 64 -8.72 5.23 -8.28
CA TYR A 64 -7.59 6.13 -8.13
C TYR A 64 -8.02 7.42 -7.43
N TYR A 65 -7.35 7.75 -6.35
CA TYR A 65 -7.51 9.00 -5.60
C TYR A 65 -6.19 9.76 -5.61
N ARG A 66 -6.16 10.90 -6.28
CA ARG A 66 -4.97 11.76 -6.34
C ARG A 66 -4.87 12.61 -5.08
N ILE A 67 -3.66 12.70 -4.53
CA ILE A 67 -3.37 13.41 -3.28
C ILE A 67 -2.39 14.55 -3.58
N ASN A 68 -2.79 15.80 -3.24
CA ASN A 68 -1.97 17.02 -3.42
C ASN A 68 -1.44 17.18 -4.85
N GLU A 69 -2.32 17.14 -5.84
CA GLU A 69 -2.01 17.31 -7.27
C GLU A 69 -0.82 16.46 -7.78
N ASP A 70 0.41 16.75 -7.32
CA ASP A 70 1.64 16.16 -7.82
C ASP A 70 2.34 15.24 -6.80
N SER A 71 1.64 14.75 -5.75
CA SER A 71 2.31 13.94 -4.71
C SER A 71 2.21 12.45 -4.94
N MET A 72 1.00 11.90 -5.07
CA MET A 72 0.80 10.45 -5.17
C MET A 72 -0.65 10.07 -5.47
N TYR A 73 -0.85 8.78 -5.76
CA TYR A 73 -2.16 8.14 -5.77
C TYR A 73 -2.35 7.15 -4.61
N PHE A 74 -3.55 7.17 -4.00
CA PHE A 74 -4.09 5.97 -3.38
C PHE A 74 -4.87 5.18 -4.44
N VAL A 75 -4.61 3.86 -4.52
CA VAL A 75 -5.29 2.95 -5.45
C VAL A 75 -6.08 1.92 -4.64
N ASP A 76 -7.41 2.11 -4.54
CA ASP A 76 -8.29 1.21 -3.78
C ASP A 76 -8.68 0.01 -4.64
N PHE A 77 -8.15 -1.16 -4.33
CA PHE A 77 -8.49 -2.40 -5.00
C PHE A 77 -9.89 -2.87 -4.63
N PRO A 78 -10.58 -3.56 -5.54
CA PRO A 78 -11.82 -4.24 -5.21
C PRO A 78 -11.62 -5.19 -4.03
N GLY A 79 -12.53 -5.14 -3.05
CA GLY A 79 -12.43 -6.02 -1.88
C GLY A 79 -12.59 -7.50 -2.23
N TYR A 80 -11.63 -8.34 -1.83
CA TYR A 80 -11.71 -9.78 -2.01
C TYR A 80 -12.60 -10.48 -0.95
N GLY A 81 -12.82 -11.79 -1.11
CA GLY A 81 -13.51 -12.62 -0.13
C GLY A 81 -15.03 -12.47 -0.09
N TYR A 82 -15.63 -11.87 -1.11
CA TYR A 82 -17.07 -11.75 -1.17
C TYR A 82 -17.74 -13.04 -1.67
N ALA A 83 -18.61 -13.62 -0.83
CA ALA A 83 -19.21 -14.94 -1.07
C ALA A 83 -20.13 -15.02 -2.31
N LYS A 84 -20.72 -13.88 -2.73
CA LYS A 84 -21.66 -13.82 -3.86
C LYS A 84 -21.01 -13.54 -5.23
N VAL A 85 -19.69 -13.48 -5.31
CA VAL A 85 -18.96 -13.30 -6.57
C VAL A 85 -18.69 -14.65 -7.22
N SER A 86 -19.01 -14.81 -8.50
CA SER A 86 -18.77 -16.05 -9.25
C SER A 86 -17.28 -16.44 -9.28
N LYS A 87 -16.97 -17.72 -9.48
CA LYS A 87 -15.58 -18.19 -9.64
C LYS A 87 -14.89 -17.47 -10.81
N THR A 88 -15.60 -17.25 -11.91
CA THR A 88 -15.11 -16.54 -13.10
C THR A 88 -14.73 -15.10 -12.79
N GLN A 89 -15.60 -14.36 -12.09
CA GLN A 89 -15.32 -12.99 -11.69
C GLN A 89 -14.13 -12.87 -10.73
N ARG A 90 -13.96 -13.84 -9.81
CA ARG A 90 -12.78 -13.91 -8.93
C ARG A 90 -11.49 -14.13 -9.71
N ALA A 91 -11.53 -14.98 -10.74
CA ALA A 91 -10.37 -15.23 -11.60
C ALA A 91 -9.97 -14.00 -12.42
N VAL A 92 -10.95 -13.28 -12.98
CA VAL A 92 -10.71 -12.01 -13.72
C VAL A 92 -10.10 -10.95 -12.80
N TRP A 93 -10.67 -10.79 -11.59
CA TRP A 93 -10.15 -9.88 -10.59
C TRP A 93 -8.72 -10.25 -10.15
N GLY A 94 -8.47 -11.53 -9.89
CA GLY A 94 -7.14 -12.02 -9.53
C GLY A 94 -6.08 -11.66 -10.57
N LYS A 95 -6.36 -11.92 -11.86
CA LYS A 95 -5.46 -11.58 -12.96
C LYS A 95 -5.21 -10.06 -13.09
N MET A 96 -6.25 -9.24 -12.88
CA MET A 96 -6.11 -7.78 -12.94
C MET A 96 -5.20 -7.27 -11.82
N VAL A 97 -5.39 -7.75 -10.58
CA VAL A 97 -4.57 -7.35 -9.43
C VAL A 97 -3.13 -7.86 -9.59
N GLU A 98 -2.97 -9.14 -9.98
CA GLU A 98 -1.67 -9.74 -10.25
C GLU A 98 -0.89 -8.94 -11.30
N LYS A 99 -1.52 -8.63 -12.43
CA LYS A 99 -0.90 -7.82 -13.49
C LYS A 99 -0.49 -6.43 -12.98
N TYR A 100 -1.38 -5.74 -12.24
CA TYR A 100 -1.04 -4.44 -11.67
C TYR A 100 0.14 -4.53 -10.71
N LEU A 101 0.13 -5.49 -9.80
CA LEU A 101 1.16 -5.62 -8.76
C LEU A 101 2.52 -6.03 -9.34
N SER A 102 2.55 -6.78 -10.46
CA SER A 102 3.78 -7.26 -11.09
C SER A 102 4.36 -6.33 -12.17
N GLU A 103 3.53 -5.47 -12.77
CA GLU A 103 3.95 -4.68 -13.94
C GLU A 103 3.89 -3.16 -13.72
N ARG A 104 3.39 -2.68 -12.55
CA ARG A 104 3.20 -1.25 -12.33
C ARG A 104 4.41 -0.58 -11.68
N ASP A 105 5.24 0.09 -12.47
CA ASP A 105 6.50 0.74 -12.03
C ASP A 105 6.29 1.87 -11.02
N THR A 106 5.14 2.56 -11.08
CA THR A 106 4.77 3.63 -10.14
C THR A 106 4.31 3.11 -8.78
N LEU A 107 4.05 1.80 -8.63
CA LEU A 107 3.69 1.21 -7.34
C LEU A 107 4.89 1.23 -6.39
N LYS A 108 4.74 1.91 -5.25
CA LYS A 108 5.80 2.06 -4.24
C LYS A 108 5.52 1.29 -2.95
N LEU A 109 4.25 1.07 -2.62
CA LEU A 109 3.86 0.40 -1.37
C LEU A 109 2.48 -0.24 -1.51
N VAL A 110 2.31 -1.42 -0.93
CA VAL A 110 1.00 -2.07 -0.78
C VAL A 110 0.58 -2.07 0.68
N LEU A 111 -0.57 -1.50 0.98
CA LEU A 111 -1.21 -1.57 2.28
C LEU A 111 -2.16 -2.78 2.30
N LEU A 112 -1.79 -3.84 3.01
CA LEU A 112 -2.66 -4.99 3.26
C LEU A 112 -3.56 -4.71 4.47
N ILE A 113 -4.84 -4.47 4.21
CA ILE A 113 -5.81 -4.06 5.23
C ILE A 113 -6.51 -5.28 5.81
N VAL A 114 -6.37 -5.48 7.13
CA VAL A 114 -6.98 -6.58 7.87
C VAL A 114 -7.81 -6.05 9.05
N ASP A 115 -8.79 -6.83 9.51
CA ASP A 115 -9.64 -6.47 10.65
C ASP A 115 -9.04 -7.02 11.96
N LEU A 116 -8.51 -6.16 12.82
CA LEU A 116 -7.82 -6.57 14.05
C LEU A 116 -8.71 -7.33 15.05
N ARG A 117 -10.03 -7.23 14.93
CA ARG A 117 -10.99 -7.90 15.82
C ARG A 117 -11.03 -9.41 15.65
N HIS A 118 -10.60 -9.91 14.48
CA HIS A 118 -10.73 -11.31 14.07
C HIS A 118 -9.40 -11.88 13.60
N SER A 119 -9.26 -13.20 13.67
CA SER A 119 -8.16 -13.89 12.99
C SER A 119 -8.18 -13.60 11.48
N PRO A 120 -6.99 -13.54 10.82
CA PRO A 120 -6.92 -13.35 9.38
C PRO A 120 -7.58 -14.53 8.65
N THR A 121 -8.31 -14.23 7.59
CA THR A 121 -8.92 -15.28 6.76
C THR A 121 -7.89 -15.93 5.84
N SER A 122 -8.27 -17.07 5.24
CA SER A 122 -7.44 -17.71 4.20
C SER A 122 -7.08 -16.76 3.04
N ASN A 123 -8.00 -15.86 2.66
CA ASN A 123 -7.73 -14.88 1.61
C ASN A 123 -6.76 -13.79 2.08
N ASP A 124 -6.79 -13.38 3.35
CA ASP A 124 -5.81 -12.43 3.91
C ASP A 124 -4.42 -13.05 3.93
N LYS A 125 -4.30 -14.31 4.35
CA LYS A 125 -3.04 -15.09 4.34
C LYS A 125 -2.52 -15.26 2.92
N MET A 126 -3.36 -15.67 1.98
CA MET A 126 -3.00 -15.84 0.57
C MET A 126 -2.46 -14.54 -0.04
N MET A 127 -3.10 -13.39 0.24
CA MET A 127 -2.63 -12.10 -0.25
C MET A 127 -1.29 -11.71 0.40
N PHE A 128 -1.14 -11.94 1.71
CA PHE A 128 0.12 -11.68 2.42
C PHE A 128 1.26 -12.52 1.84
N ASP A 129 1.06 -13.85 1.69
CA ASP A 129 2.05 -14.78 1.15
C ASP A 129 2.42 -14.41 -0.29
N TRP A 130 1.44 -13.98 -1.08
CA TRP A 130 1.67 -13.55 -2.45
C TRP A 130 2.53 -12.28 -2.51
N LEU A 131 2.22 -11.25 -1.70
CA LEU A 131 3.02 -10.03 -1.64
C LEU A 131 4.47 -10.31 -1.18
N LYS A 132 4.66 -11.22 -0.23
CA LYS A 132 5.98 -11.68 0.21
C LYS A 132 6.73 -12.43 -0.88
N HIS A 133 6.04 -13.31 -1.63
CA HIS A 133 6.63 -14.10 -2.69
C HIS A 133 7.23 -13.23 -3.82
N TYR A 134 6.56 -12.14 -4.14
CA TYR A 134 7.00 -11.18 -5.17
C TYR A 134 7.88 -10.04 -4.61
N ASP A 135 8.29 -10.13 -3.34
CA ASP A 135 9.13 -9.13 -2.64
C ASP A 135 8.61 -7.68 -2.78
N LEU A 136 7.29 -7.53 -2.76
CA LEU A 136 6.66 -6.23 -2.89
C LEU A 136 6.72 -5.45 -1.56
N PRO A 137 7.13 -4.18 -1.57
CA PRO A 137 7.08 -3.34 -0.39
C PRO A 137 5.65 -3.30 0.18
N MET A 138 5.48 -3.73 1.44
CA MET A 138 4.15 -3.78 2.03
C MET A 138 4.12 -3.37 3.50
N CYS A 139 2.91 -2.96 3.94
CA CYS A 139 2.57 -2.75 5.33
C CYS A 139 1.23 -3.43 5.64
N VAL A 140 1.18 -4.21 6.71
CA VAL A 140 -0.09 -4.73 7.24
C VAL A 140 -0.72 -3.64 8.11
N VAL A 141 -1.91 -3.17 7.72
CA VAL A 141 -2.68 -2.17 8.46
C VAL A 141 -3.88 -2.86 9.12
N ALA A 142 -3.79 -3.04 10.44
CA ALA A 142 -4.80 -3.75 11.23
C ALA A 142 -5.86 -2.77 11.74
N THR A 143 -6.98 -2.67 11.03
CA THR A 143 -8.06 -1.69 11.26
C THR A 143 -8.97 -2.05 12.43
N LYS A 144 -9.83 -1.09 12.81
CA LYS A 144 -10.88 -1.22 13.85
C LYS A 144 -10.34 -1.50 15.24
N ALA A 145 -9.13 -1.03 15.54
CA ALA A 145 -8.51 -1.18 16.84
C ALA A 145 -9.33 -0.54 17.98
N ASP A 146 -10.10 0.52 17.69
CA ASP A 146 -11.05 1.16 18.61
C ASP A 146 -12.16 0.23 19.12
N ASN A 147 -12.51 -0.80 18.38
CA ASN A 147 -13.51 -1.80 18.75
C ASN A 147 -12.97 -2.92 19.67
N ILE A 148 -11.72 -2.80 20.09
CA ILE A 148 -11.06 -3.73 21.02
C ILE A 148 -10.64 -2.96 22.27
N PRO A 149 -10.93 -3.45 23.48
CA PRO A 149 -10.41 -2.84 24.71
C PRO A 149 -8.88 -2.74 24.67
N LYS A 150 -8.33 -1.59 25.06
CA LYS A 150 -6.87 -1.34 25.02
C LYS A 150 -6.07 -2.43 25.73
N THR A 151 -6.58 -2.97 26.82
CA THR A 151 -5.98 -4.08 27.57
C THR A 151 -5.82 -5.37 26.77
N ARG A 152 -6.55 -5.54 25.68
CA ARG A 152 -6.50 -6.72 24.81
C ARG A 152 -5.74 -6.50 23.51
N TRP A 153 -5.32 -5.26 23.20
CA TRP A 153 -4.64 -4.93 21.93
C TRP A 153 -3.42 -5.82 21.69
N GLN A 154 -2.52 -5.93 22.66
CA GLN A 154 -1.30 -6.73 22.52
C GLN A 154 -1.59 -8.19 22.16
N LYS A 155 -2.64 -8.77 22.76
CA LYS A 155 -3.07 -10.12 22.41
C LYS A 155 -3.52 -10.23 20.97
N HIS A 156 -4.41 -9.32 20.51
CA HIS A 156 -4.92 -9.34 19.14
C HIS A 156 -3.81 -9.09 18.11
N ILE A 157 -2.92 -8.12 18.37
CA ILE A 157 -1.76 -7.83 17.51
C ILE A 157 -0.84 -9.06 17.41
N LYS A 158 -0.51 -9.68 18.55
CA LYS A 158 0.35 -10.88 18.56
C LYS A 158 -0.27 -12.03 17.77
N THR A 159 -1.56 -12.30 17.99
CA THR A 159 -2.28 -13.35 17.27
C THR A 159 -2.31 -13.06 15.76
N MET A 160 -2.65 -11.80 15.37
CA MET A 160 -2.67 -11.41 13.95
C MET A 160 -1.31 -11.59 13.29
N LYS A 161 -0.24 -11.10 13.92
CA LYS A 161 1.14 -11.25 13.40
C LYS A 161 1.53 -12.71 13.24
N GLN A 162 1.26 -13.53 14.25
CA GLN A 162 1.59 -14.97 14.22
C GLN A 162 0.82 -15.72 13.12
N GLU A 163 -0.48 -15.46 13.00
CA GLU A 163 -1.33 -16.16 12.05
C GLU A 163 -1.13 -15.72 10.59
N LEU A 164 -0.67 -14.47 10.35
CA LEU A 164 -0.26 -14.00 9.03
C LEU A 164 1.18 -14.41 8.68
N GLY A 165 2.02 -14.74 9.66
CA GLY A 165 3.45 -14.99 9.42
C GLY A 165 4.28 -13.71 9.32
N VAL A 166 3.84 -12.62 9.97
CA VAL A 166 4.58 -11.35 10.02
C VAL A 166 5.88 -11.53 10.82
N LEU A 167 7.00 -11.25 10.18
CA LEU A 167 8.35 -11.39 10.75
C LEU A 167 8.83 -10.10 11.41
N PRO A 168 9.87 -10.17 12.29
CA PRO A 168 10.59 -8.98 12.74
C PRO A 168 11.14 -8.20 11.53
N GLY A 169 10.87 -6.88 11.50
CA GLY A 169 11.23 -6.02 10.36
C GLY A 169 10.08 -5.76 9.38
N ASP A 170 9.04 -6.60 9.37
CA ASP A 170 7.84 -6.29 8.58
C ASP A 170 7.04 -5.14 9.17
N ASN A 171 6.53 -4.26 8.32
CA ASN A 171 5.70 -3.15 8.74
C ASN A 171 4.30 -3.64 9.15
N PHE A 172 3.90 -3.30 10.38
CA PHE A 172 2.59 -3.65 10.92
C PHE A 172 2.06 -2.51 11.80
N ILE A 173 0.97 -1.87 11.37
CA ILE A 173 0.40 -0.69 12.02
C ILE A 173 -1.03 -0.98 12.47
N PRO A 174 -1.34 -0.97 13.79
CA PRO A 174 -2.70 -0.93 14.30
C PRO A 174 -3.35 0.42 13.93
N PHE A 175 -4.58 0.38 13.41
CA PHE A 175 -5.24 1.55 12.88
C PHE A 175 -6.69 1.68 13.35
N SER A 176 -7.14 2.93 13.56
CA SER A 176 -8.54 3.27 13.74
C SER A 176 -8.91 4.54 12.99
N SER A 177 -9.87 4.42 12.09
CA SER A 177 -10.44 5.58 11.40
C SER A 177 -11.22 6.50 12.34
N GLU A 178 -11.80 5.97 13.43
CA GLU A 178 -12.64 6.71 14.37
C GLU A 178 -11.79 7.65 15.25
N ILE A 179 -10.76 7.10 15.89
CA ILE A 179 -9.93 7.84 16.85
C ILE A 179 -8.61 8.35 16.26
N GLY A 180 -8.30 8.02 15.00
CA GLY A 180 -7.08 8.45 14.30
C GLY A 180 -5.81 7.73 14.71
N LEU A 181 -5.91 6.60 15.45
CA LEU A 181 -4.78 5.78 15.79
C LEU A 181 -4.04 5.30 14.54
N GLY A 182 -2.70 5.34 14.57
CA GLY A 182 -1.84 4.85 13.48
C GLY A 182 -1.75 5.77 12.26
N LYS A 183 -2.50 6.89 12.22
CA LYS A 183 -2.55 7.77 11.05
C LYS A 183 -1.20 8.43 10.76
N ASP A 184 -0.58 9.02 11.76
CA ASP A 184 0.70 9.74 11.59
C ASP A 184 1.84 8.76 11.32
N GLU A 185 1.82 7.59 11.97
CA GLU A 185 2.77 6.49 11.72
C GLU A 185 2.65 5.98 10.28
N LEU A 186 1.43 5.76 9.79
CA LEU A 186 1.19 5.32 8.41
C LEU A 186 1.61 6.38 7.38
N TRP A 187 1.38 7.68 7.65
CA TRP A 187 1.90 8.75 6.79
C TRP A 187 3.42 8.80 6.79
N GLY A 188 4.09 8.63 7.94
CA GLY A 188 5.54 8.58 8.03
C GLY A 188 6.12 7.44 7.19
N LEU A 189 5.51 6.26 7.26
CA LEU A 189 5.89 5.12 6.43
C LEU A 189 5.71 5.40 4.94
N ILE A 190 4.54 5.89 4.54
CA ILE A 190 4.25 6.22 3.13
C ILE A 190 5.24 7.25 2.59
N ASP A 191 5.50 8.33 3.34
CA ASP A 191 6.46 9.37 2.92
C ASP A 191 7.86 8.79 2.65
N GLY A 192 8.31 7.80 3.43
CA GLY A 192 9.58 7.12 3.22
C GLY A 192 9.64 6.31 1.92
N TYR A 193 8.52 5.78 1.44
CA TYR A 193 8.47 5.01 0.18
C TYR A 193 8.26 5.88 -1.06
N ILE A 194 7.53 6.99 -0.95
CA ILE A 194 7.23 7.85 -2.11
C ILE A 194 8.28 8.96 -2.34
N ARG A 195 9.10 9.25 -1.33
CA ARG A 195 10.20 10.22 -1.38
C ARG A 195 11.45 9.56 -0.85
N PRO A 196 12.12 8.68 -1.61
CA PRO A 196 13.42 8.15 -1.19
C PRO A 196 14.36 9.33 -0.94
N SER A 197 15.13 9.27 0.13
CA SER A 197 16.14 10.28 0.45
C SER A 197 17.12 10.38 -0.73
N GLU A 198 17.48 11.61 -1.14
CA GLU A 198 18.42 11.91 -2.25
C GLU A 198 19.83 11.32 -2.05
N ASN A 199 20.09 10.53 -1.00
CA ASN A 199 21.38 9.99 -0.63
C ASN A 199 21.67 8.59 -1.17
N GLU A 200 20.83 8.01 -2.03
CA GLU A 200 21.09 6.73 -2.71
C GLU A 200 21.15 6.93 -4.24
N SER A 201 22.00 7.84 -4.71
CA SER A 201 22.48 7.75 -6.09
C SER A 201 23.65 6.75 -6.13
N PRO A 202 23.61 5.70 -6.97
CA PRO A 202 24.72 4.72 -7.12
C PRO A 202 25.98 5.31 -7.73
N ASP A 203 26.00 6.59 -8.10
CA ASP A 203 27.03 7.19 -8.95
C ASP A 203 28.20 7.86 -8.21
N SER A 204 28.27 7.78 -6.86
CA SER A 204 29.37 8.45 -6.13
C SER A 204 30.63 7.62 -5.94
N GLU A 205 30.60 6.29 -6.10
CA GLU A 205 31.80 5.44 -5.96
C GLU A 205 32.55 5.29 -7.28
N ASP A 206 31.87 5.30 -8.44
CA ASP A 206 32.52 5.15 -9.74
C ASP A 206 33.22 6.44 -10.23
N ALA A 207 32.79 7.62 -9.79
CA ALA A 207 33.38 8.89 -10.18
C ALA A 207 34.73 9.17 -9.49
N GLU A 208 34.92 8.69 -8.25
CA GLU A 208 36.21 8.83 -7.55
C GLU A 208 37.30 7.83 -8.07
N MET A 209 36.89 6.66 -8.56
CA MET A 209 37.84 5.71 -9.16
C MET A 209 38.41 6.21 -10.49
N ILE A 210 37.58 6.83 -11.34
CA ILE A 210 37.99 7.36 -12.64
C ILE A 210 38.88 8.59 -12.47
N ALA A 211 38.65 9.43 -11.47
CA ALA A 211 39.46 10.61 -11.18
C ALA A 211 40.87 10.26 -10.65
N ASN A 212 41.00 9.14 -9.92
CA ASN A 212 42.31 8.69 -9.40
C ASN A 212 43.17 7.97 -10.44
N GLU A 213 42.60 7.30 -11.43
CA GLU A 213 43.36 6.67 -12.52
C GLU A 213 43.94 7.72 -13.47
N SER A 214 43.25 8.81 -13.74
CA SER A 214 43.70 9.90 -14.60
C SER A 214 44.90 10.69 -14.04
N GLN A 215 45.07 10.72 -12.70
CA GLN A 215 46.22 11.39 -12.06
C GLN A 215 47.48 10.55 -11.94
N GLN A 216 47.39 9.23 -12.10
CA GLN A 216 48.57 8.36 -12.08
C GLN A 216 49.24 8.22 -13.44
N GLU A 217 48.57 8.45 -14.55
CA GLU A 217 49.16 8.40 -15.88
C GLU A 217 49.99 9.66 -16.22
N GLU A 218 49.67 10.85 -15.70
CA GLU A 218 50.44 12.08 -15.91
C GLU A 218 51.74 12.14 -15.10
N SER A 219 51.95 11.26 -14.11
CA SER A 219 53.15 11.27 -13.26
C SER A 219 54.28 10.35 -13.78
N THR A 220 54.07 9.63 -14.88
CA THR A 220 55.03 8.62 -15.38
C THR A 220 55.73 9.06 -16.67
N GLU A 221 55.40 10.23 -17.23
CA GLU A 221 56.04 10.80 -18.44
C GLU A 221 56.86 12.08 -18.19
N ALA A 222 57.38 12.31 -16.99
CA ALA A 222 58.26 13.43 -16.70
C ALA A 222 59.67 13.00 -16.23
#